data_4038a2faccc84c44d9a1bec5ffe56995
#
_entry.id   4038a2faccc84c44d9a1bec5ffe56995
#
_cell.length_a   1.000
_cell.length_b   1.000
_cell.length_c   1.000
_cell.angle_alpha   90.00
_cell.angle_beta   90.00
_cell.angle_gamma   90.00
#
_symmetry.space_group_name_H-M   'P 1'
#
loop_
_entity.id
_entity.type
_entity.pdbx_description
1 polymer ?
#
loop_
_entity_poly.entity_id
_entity_poly.type
_entity_poly.pdbx_seq_one_letter_code
_entity_poly.pdbx_strand_id
1 'polypeptide(L)'
;DNGAGGKQEVLGMQYANAETPTVDIGGKTYNVKLEVVDNESSNDKAVSAASNLISKNVSIILGSYGSGVSIAASDTFAQAKIPAVGVTCTNPQITEGNDHYFRICFLDPFQGTVLANFAKDELKAEKVYCLGQLGNDYDQGLMNYFKQAAEKLGMECVVESFPKNNSDFTSYLTTAKNEGADVIFAPTSISYAQLIVEQAAAQGIDMPLLASDT
;
A
#
# COMPACT_ATOMS: atom_id res chain seq x y z
N ASP A 1 -10.42 2.17 -5.81
CA ASP A 1 -9.80 1.04 -5.12
C ASP A 1 -9.28 1.50 -3.74
N ASN A 2 -8.49 2.57 -3.66
CA ASN A 2 -7.87 3.05 -2.42
C ASN A 2 -8.64 4.18 -1.73
N GLY A 3 -9.84 4.51 -2.17
CA GLY A 3 -10.59 5.67 -1.70
C GLY A 3 -10.93 5.66 -0.20
N ALA A 4 -11.13 4.49 0.40
CA ALA A 4 -11.41 4.37 1.83
C ALA A 4 -10.17 4.78 2.65
N GLY A 5 -8.99 4.23 2.36
CA GLY A 5 -7.73 4.56 3.03
C GLY A 5 -7.33 6.02 2.83
N GLY A 6 -7.41 6.53 1.59
CA GLY A 6 -7.10 7.94 1.31
C GLY A 6 -7.98 8.93 2.08
N LYS A 7 -9.26 8.60 2.29
CA LYS A 7 -10.14 9.40 3.14
C LYS A 7 -9.71 9.41 4.61
N GLN A 8 -9.20 8.29 5.12
CA GLN A 8 -8.69 8.21 6.49
C GLN A 8 -7.42 9.05 6.66
N GLU A 9 -6.51 9.04 5.69
CA GLU A 9 -5.33 9.92 5.70
C GLU A 9 -5.74 11.40 5.73
N VAL A 10 -6.65 11.81 4.84
CA VAL A 10 -7.15 13.19 4.81
C VAL A 10 -7.84 13.57 6.12
N LEU A 11 -8.63 12.68 6.71
CA LEU A 11 -9.27 12.90 8.00
C LEU A 11 -8.23 13.11 9.11
N GLY A 12 -7.17 12.30 9.16
CA GLY A 12 -6.07 12.46 10.11
C GLY A 12 -5.37 13.81 9.96
N MET A 13 -5.09 14.25 8.72
CA MET A 13 -4.49 15.54 8.45
C MET A 13 -5.41 16.70 8.86
N GLN A 14 -6.71 16.60 8.59
CA GLN A 14 -7.72 17.60 9.00
C GLN A 14 -7.83 17.69 10.52
N TYR A 15 -7.82 16.56 11.22
CA TYR A 15 -7.84 16.51 12.67
C TYR A 15 -6.59 17.19 13.26
N ALA A 16 -5.40 16.82 12.78
CA ALA A 16 -4.15 17.44 13.22
C ALA A 16 -4.12 18.95 12.98
N ASN A 17 -4.63 19.42 11.82
CA ASN A 17 -4.72 20.84 11.51
C ASN A 17 -5.76 21.56 12.39
N ALA A 18 -6.84 20.90 12.79
CA ALA A 18 -7.82 21.47 13.71
C ALA A 18 -7.25 21.64 15.14
N GLU A 19 -6.46 20.67 15.61
CA GLU A 19 -5.78 20.73 16.89
C GLU A 19 -4.62 21.74 16.90
N THR A 20 -3.90 21.85 15.80
CA THR A 20 -2.72 22.73 15.66
C THR A 20 -2.78 23.51 14.35
N PRO A 21 -3.62 24.57 14.27
CA PRO A 21 -3.87 25.30 13.04
C PRO A 21 -2.73 26.28 12.66
N THR A 22 -1.71 26.40 13.49
CA THR A 22 -0.58 27.32 13.26
C THR A 22 0.75 26.63 13.49
N VAL A 23 1.80 27.20 12.88
CA VAL A 23 3.21 26.78 13.10
C VAL A 23 4.08 28.01 13.28
N ASP A 24 5.03 27.94 14.21
CA ASP A 24 6.02 28.99 14.43
C ASP A 24 7.32 28.68 13.70
N ILE A 25 7.71 29.58 12.79
CA ILE A 25 8.94 29.45 12.01
C ILE A 25 9.74 30.76 12.13
N GLY A 26 10.96 30.68 12.65
CA GLY A 26 11.84 31.85 12.80
C GLY A 26 11.23 32.98 13.64
N GLY A 27 10.43 32.65 14.66
CA GLY A 27 9.76 33.62 15.54
C GLY A 27 8.53 34.28 14.96
N LYS A 28 7.99 33.76 13.85
CA LYS A 28 6.72 34.19 13.26
C LYS A 28 5.74 33.04 13.26
N THR A 29 4.49 33.33 13.61
CA THR A 29 3.37 32.38 13.56
C THR A 29 2.71 32.41 12.19
N TYR A 30 2.53 31.24 11.57
CA TYR A 30 1.87 31.04 10.29
C TYR A 30 0.65 30.16 10.45
N ASN A 31 -0.44 30.50 9.74
CA ASN A 31 -1.59 29.61 9.64
C ASN A 31 -1.29 28.44 8.69
N VAL A 32 -1.66 27.24 9.10
CA VAL A 32 -1.60 26.04 8.25
C VAL A 32 -2.90 25.93 7.47
N LYS A 33 -2.80 25.83 6.15
CA LYS A 33 -3.93 25.60 5.25
C LYS A 33 -3.74 24.30 4.50
N LEU A 34 -4.75 23.46 4.49
CA LEU A 34 -4.75 22.20 3.74
C LEU A 34 -5.36 22.42 2.35
N GLU A 35 -4.63 21.97 1.33
CA GLU A 35 -5.11 21.84 -0.04
C GLU A 35 -5.18 20.36 -0.38
N VAL A 36 -6.35 19.87 -0.79
CA VAL A 36 -6.57 18.45 -1.08
C VAL A 36 -6.86 18.28 -2.56
N VAL A 37 -6.18 17.33 -3.20
CA VAL A 37 -6.41 16.93 -4.59
C VAL A 37 -6.51 15.40 -4.64
N ASP A 38 -7.54 14.88 -5.29
CA ASP A 38 -7.74 13.45 -5.49
C ASP A 38 -6.97 12.97 -6.71
N ASN A 39 -6.17 11.92 -6.56
CA ASN A 39 -5.46 11.24 -7.63
C ASN A 39 -6.26 10.07 -8.24
N GLU A 40 -7.47 9.81 -7.72
CA GLU A 40 -8.40 8.79 -8.17
C GLU A 40 -7.80 7.37 -8.25
N SER A 41 -6.79 7.07 -7.42
CA SER A 41 -6.03 5.79 -7.43
C SER A 41 -5.48 5.45 -8.83
N SER A 42 -5.05 6.45 -9.58
CA SER A 42 -4.52 6.33 -10.95
C SER A 42 -3.13 6.94 -11.06
N ASN A 43 -2.16 6.17 -11.54
CA ASN A 43 -0.78 6.64 -11.72
C ASN A 43 -0.72 7.86 -12.65
N ASP A 44 -1.48 7.87 -13.75
CA ASP A 44 -1.53 9.01 -14.69
C ASP A 44 -2.11 10.26 -14.03
N LYS A 45 -3.16 10.10 -13.21
CA LYS A 45 -3.79 11.21 -12.49
C LYS A 45 -2.96 11.71 -11.32
N ALA A 46 -2.12 10.85 -10.74
CA ALA A 46 -1.22 11.23 -9.66
C ALA A 46 -0.22 12.30 -10.08
N VAL A 47 0.33 12.22 -11.29
CA VAL A 47 1.22 13.25 -11.87
C VAL A 47 0.48 14.57 -12.04
N SER A 48 -0.76 14.52 -12.54
CA SER A 48 -1.60 15.71 -12.71
C SER A 48 -2.00 16.34 -11.36
N ALA A 49 -2.32 15.51 -10.36
CA ALA A 49 -2.64 15.94 -9.00
C ALA A 49 -1.43 16.61 -8.33
N ALA A 50 -0.23 16.03 -8.49
CA ALA A 50 1.02 16.60 -8.02
C ALA A 50 1.27 17.99 -8.65
N SER A 51 1.16 18.09 -9.96
CA SER A 51 1.31 19.36 -10.70
C SER A 51 0.30 20.42 -10.25
N ASN A 52 -0.93 20.02 -9.94
CA ASN A 52 -1.97 20.91 -9.43
C ASN A 52 -1.59 21.47 -8.04
N LEU A 53 -1.12 20.61 -7.11
CA LEU A 53 -0.65 21.07 -5.80
C LEU A 53 0.53 22.01 -5.91
N ILE A 54 1.50 21.71 -6.77
CA ILE A 54 2.68 22.55 -7.03
C ILE A 54 2.24 23.94 -7.54
N SER A 55 1.27 23.99 -8.45
CA SER A 55 0.76 25.26 -8.99
C SER A 55 0.08 26.14 -7.94
N LYS A 56 -0.37 25.56 -6.83
CA LYS A 56 -0.94 26.27 -5.67
C LYS A 56 0.13 26.77 -4.68
N ASN A 57 1.41 26.59 -5.00
CA ASN A 57 2.55 26.98 -4.16
C ASN A 57 2.51 26.38 -2.75
N VAL A 58 2.14 25.10 -2.63
CA VAL A 58 2.18 24.40 -1.35
C VAL A 58 3.62 24.28 -0.84
N SER A 59 3.81 24.33 0.47
CA SER A 59 5.13 24.28 1.11
C SER A 59 5.63 22.83 1.34
N ILE A 60 4.71 21.89 1.52
CA ILE A 60 4.98 20.47 1.76
C ILE A 60 3.80 19.67 1.23
N ILE A 61 4.06 18.44 0.84
CA ILE A 61 3.04 17.50 0.37
C ILE A 61 2.98 16.31 1.36
N LEU A 62 1.77 15.91 1.73
CA LEU A 62 1.49 14.75 2.57
C LEU A 62 0.71 13.71 1.77
N GLY A 63 1.08 12.45 1.89
CA GLY A 63 0.46 11.34 1.15
C GLY A 63 1.39 10.84 0.04
N SER A 64 0.86 10.07 -0.88
CA SER A 64 -0.55 9.67 -0.98
C SER A 64 -0.75 8.25 -0.46
N TYR A 65 -2.01 7.89 -0.20
CA TYR A 65 -2.37 6.48 0.03
C TYR A 65 -2.14 5.68 -1.27
N GLY A 66 -1.40 4.59 -1.16
CA GLY A 66 -1.04 3.74 -2.28
C GLY A 66 0.36 4.01 -2.86
N SER A 67 1.15 2.94 -2.97
CA SER A 67 2.55 3.04 -3.40
C SER A 67 2.68 3.43 -4.87
N GLY A 68 1.89 2.85 -5.78
CA GLY A 68 1.99 3.13 -7.22
C GLY A 68 1.76 4.59 -7.56
N VAL A 69 0.73 5.22 -6.99
CA VAL A 69 0.44 6.65 -7.22
C VAL A 69 1.50 7.55 -6.60
N SER A 70 2.11 7.14 -5.49
CA SER A 70 3.22 7.87 -4.86
C SER A 70 4.49 7.78 -5.68
N ILE A 71 4.82 6.61 -6.23
CA ILE A 71 5.94 6.41 -7.15
C ILE A 71 5.75 7.28 -8.41
N ALA A 72 4.57 7.22 -9.01
CA ALA A 72 4.27 7.99 -10.22
C ALA A 72 4.42 9.52 -10.03
N ALA A 73 4.09 10.05 -8.85
CA ALA A 73 4.19 11.47 -8.54
C ALA A 73 5.59 11.89 -8.04
N SER A 74 6.44 10.95 -7.64
CA SER A 74 7.70 11.18 -6.93
C SER A 74 8.64 12.16 -7.66
N ASP A 75 8.91 11.91 -8.94
CA ASP A 75 9.78 12.76 -9.75
C ASP A 75 9.24 14.19 -9.91
N THR A 76 7.93 14.34 -9.95
CA THR A 76 7.28 15.67 -10.08
C THR A 76 7.57 16.54 -8.85
N PHE A 77 7.56 15.93 -7.66
CA PHE A 77 7.90 16.65 -6.42
C PHE A 77 9.39 16.97 -6.34
N ALA A 78 10.26 16.02 -6.74
CA ALA A 78 11.70 16.23 -6.78
C ALA A 78 12.10 17.37 -7.73
N GLN A 79 11.54 17.42 -8.94
CA GLN A 79 11.79 18.48 -9.91
C GLN A 79 11.32 19.85 -9.40
N ALA A 80 10.21 19.90 -8.69
CA ALA A 80 9.70 21.13 -8.08
C ALA A 80 10.44 21.50 -6.78
N LYS A 81 11.30 20.62 -6.24
CA LYS A 81 12.01 20.80 -4.96
C LYS A 81 11.07 21.04 -3.79
N ILE A 82 9.89 20.44 -3.82
CA ILE A 82 8.92 20.47 -2.73
C ILE A 82 9.03 19.17 -1.94
N PRO A 83 9.28 19.23 -0.61
CA PRO A 83 9.35 18.04 0.20
C PRO A 83 7.99 17.34 0.25
N ALA A 84 8.00 16.02 0.07
CA ALA A 84 6.85 15.15 0.22
C ALA A 84 7.08 14.16 1.35
N VAL A 85 6.02 13.84 2.10
CA VAL A 85 6.07 12.86 3.21
C VAL A 85 4.99 11.81 2.98
N GLY A 86 5.42 10.59 2.70
CA GLY A 86 4.57 9.43 2.60
C GLY A 86 4.05 9.02 3.99
N VAL A 87 2.73 8.89 4.10
CA VAL A 87 2.07 8.54 5.37
C VAL A 87 1.92 7.02 5.50
N THR A 88 1.39 6.37 4.46
CA THR A 88 1.11 4.92 4.46
C THR A 88 1.71 4.19 3.24
N CYS A 89 2.37 4.87 2.34
CA CYS A 89 2.94 4.29 1.13
C CYS A 89 4.30 3.62 1.43
N THR A 90 4.30 2.31 1.54
CA THR A 90 5.36 1.48 2.14
C THR A 90 6.41 0.95 1.16
N ASN A 91 6.18 1.03 -0.16
CA ASN A 91 7.13 0.54 -1.15
C ASN A 91 8.45 1.36 -1.13
N PRO A 92 9.62 0.71 -1.05
CA PRO A 92 10.93 1.40 -1.03
C PRO A 92 11.16 2.35 -2.19
N GLN A 93 10.68 2.04 -3.38
CA GLN A 93 10.90 2.82 -4.61
C GLN A 93 10.41 4.27 -4.52
N ILE A 94 9.51 4.58 -3.60
CA ILE A 94 8.97 5.93 -3.41
C ILE A 94 10.06 6.93 -3.01
N THR A 95 11.00 6.50 -2.18
CA THR A 95 12.07 7.35 -1.64
C THR A 95 13.45 7.00 -2.20
N GLU A 96 13.56 5.90 -2.94
CA GLU A 96 14.82 5.48 -3.53
C GLU A 96 15.28 6.47 -4.60
N GLY A 97 16.45 7.07 -4.37
CA GLY A 97 17.02 8.07 -5.30
C GLY A 97 16.29 9.42 -5.32
N ASN A 98 15.38 9.69 -4.38
CA ASN A 98 14.65 10.95 -4.28
C ASN A 98 14.90 11.66 -2.94
N ASP A 99 15.75 12.69 -2.96
CA ASP A 99 16.09 13.50 -1.79
C ASP A 99 14.95 14.41 -1.28
N HIS A 100 13.84 14.45 -1.98
CA HIS A 100 12.67 15.28 -1.64
C HIS A 100 11.46 14.47 -1.17
N TYR A 101 11.56 13.13 -1.15
CA TYR A 101 10.48 12.28 -0.67
C TYR A 101 10.89 11.53 0.60
N PHE A 102 10.18 11.76 1.67
CA PHE A 102 10.38 11.16 2.99
C PHE A 102 9.19 10.26 3.33
N ARG A 103 9.28 9.48 4.39
CA ARG A 103 8.15 8.68 4.90
C ARG A 103 8.16 8.59 6.41
N ILE A 104 7.00 8.33 6.99
CA ILE A 104 6.83 8.05 8.41
C ILE A 104 6.30 6.63 8.69
N CYS A 105 6.02 5.85 7.64
CA CYS A 105 5.62 4.45 7.75
C CYS A 105 6.84 3.51 7.62
N PHE A 106 6.64 2.24 7.97
CA PHE A 106 7.60 1.18 7.73
C PHE A 106 7.73 0.85 6.23
N LEU A 107 8.61 -0.10 5.90
CA LEU A 107 8.90 -0.52 4.53
C LEU A 107 8.37 -1.94 4.26
N ASP A 108 7.95 -2.21 3.03
CA ASP A 108 7.51 -3.54 2.57
C ASP A 108 8.49 -4.68 2.85
N PRO A 109 9.83 -4.52 2.73
CA PRO A 109 10.78 -5.57 3.12
C PRO A 109 10.67 -5.98 4.59
N PHE A 110 10.41 -5.01 5.48
CA PHE A 110 10.16 -5.30 6.90
C PHE A 110 8.82 -6.02 7.08
N GLN A 111 7.75 -5.51 6.47
CA GLN A 111 6.42 -6.12 6.54
C GLN A 111 6.43 -7.55 5.99
N GLY A 112 7.02 -7.77 4.82
CA GLY A 112 7.15 -9.09 4.21
C GLY A 112 7.90 -10.08 5.10
N THR A 113 8.97 -9.62 5.76
CA THR A 113 9.72 -10.45 6.72
C THR A 113 8.89 -10.81 7.94
N VAL A 114 8.20 -9.84 8.55
CA VAL A 114 7.35 -10.08 9.73
C VAL A 114 6.24 -11.05 9.41
N LEU A 115 5.55 -10.86 8.28
CA LEU A 115 4.44 -11.72 7.86
C LEU A 115 4.91 -13.13 7.50
N ALA A 116 6.08 -13.28 6.89
CA ALA A 116 6.66 -14.60 6.60
C ALA A 116 7.04 -15.36 7.89
N ASN A 117 7.62 -14.68 8.88
CA ASN A 117 7.88 -15.30 10.19
C ASN A 117 6.58 -15.69 10.88
N PHE A 118 5.55 -14.84 10.86
CA PHE A 118 4.25 -15.16 11.42
C PHE A 118 3.62 -16.40 10.74
N ALA A 119 3.66 -16.47 9.41
CA ALA A 119 3.17 -17.63 8.66
C ALA A 119 3.92 -18.91 9.08
N LYS A 120 5.26 -18.85 9.21
CA LYS A 120 6.07 -20.01 9.61
C LYS A 120 5.89 -20.38 11.06
N ASP A 121 6.01 -19.40 11.97
CA ASP A 121 6.14 -19.67 13.40
C ASP A 121 4.79 -19.85 14.09
N GLU A 122 3.76 -19.09 13.70
CA GLU A 122 2.45 -19.15 14.33
C GLU A 122 1.48 -20.04 13.55
N LEU A 123 1.41 -19.88 12.22
CA LEU A 123 0.50 -20.67 11.38
C LEU A 123 1.08 -22.03 10.96
N LYS A 124 2.38 -22.27 11.22
CA LYS A 124 3.09 -23.51 10.86
C LYS A 124 3.05 -23.83 9.36
N ALA A 125 2.98 -22.78 8.53
CA ALA A 125 2.89 -22.94 7.09
C ALA A 125 4.16 -23.57 6.50
N GLU A 126 3.98 -24.49 5.59
CA GLU A 126 5.03 -25.05 4.73
C GLU A 126 4.87 -24.56 3.29
N LYS A 127 3.63 -24.25 2.87
CA LYS A 127 3.31 -23.72 1.55
C LYS A 127 2.32 -22.57 1.63
N VAL A 128 2.66 -21.44 0.99
CA VAL A 128 1.82 -20.23 0.95
C VAL A 128 1.41 -19.91 -0.48
N TYR A 129 0.13 -19.62 -0.67
CA TYR A 129 -0.39 -19.10 -1.92
C TYR A 129 -0.50 -17.58 -1.85
N CYS A 130 0.32 -16.88 -2.65
CA CYS A 130 0.37 -15.42 -2.70
C CYS A 130 -0.50 -14.92 -3.85
N LEU A 131 -1.46 -14.04 -3.57
CA LEU A 131 -2.42 -13.53 -4.54
C LEU A 131 -2.51 -12.00 -4.49
N GLY A 132 -2.19 -11.30 -5.58
CA GLY A 132 -2.23 -9.84 -5.66
C GLY A 132 -2.64 -9.31 -7.01
N GLN A 133 -2.95 -8.02 -7.09
CA GLN A 133 -3.37 -7.39 -8.33
C GLN A 133 -2.19 -7.22 -9.28
N LEU A 134 -2.35 -7.66 -10.52
CA LEU A 134 -1.39 -7.45 -11.60
C LEU A 134 -1.21 -5.95 -11.89
N GLY A 135 0.03 -5.49 -11.93
CA GLY A 135 0.38 -4.09 -12.21
C GLY A 135 0.12 -3.13 -11.04
N ASN A 136 -0.17 -3.63 -9.84
CA ASN A 136 -0.20 -2.83 -8.63
C ASN A 136 1.17 -2.92 -7.94
N ASP A 137 1.88 -1.79 -7.84
CA ASP A 137 3.25 -1.75 -7.33
C ASP A 137 3.35 -2.17 -5.85
N TYR A 138 2.31 -1.90 -5.05
CA TYR A 138 2.25 -2.35 -3.66
C TYR A 138 2.07 -3.87 -3.57
N ASP A 139 1.01 -4.41 -4.20
CA ASP A 139 0.70 -5.84 -4.15
C ASP A 139 1.89 -6.68 -4.65
N GLN A 140 2.43 -6.33 -5.82
CA GLN A 140 3.54 -7.06 -6.45
C GLN A 140 4.84 -6.94 -5.64
N GLY A 141 5.11 -5.74 -5.12
CA GLY A 141 6.30 -5.47 -4.30
C GLY A 141 6.25 -6.29 -3.00
N LEU A 142 5.16 -6.20 -2.27
CA LEU A 142 5.03 -6.87 -0.97
C LEU A 142 4.97 -8.40 -1.13
N MET A 143 4.29 -8.94 -2.16
CA MET A 143 4.35 -10.37 -2.45
C MET A 143 5.78 -10.84 -2.71
N ASN A 144 6.57 -10.07 -3.44
CA ASN A 144 7.96 -10.41 -3.72
C ASN A 144 8.81 -10.41 -2.44
N TYR A 145 8.68 -9.41 -1.57
CA TYR A 145 9.41 -9.37 -0.30
C TYR A 145 8.98 -10.48 0.66
N PHE A 146 7.69 -10.77 0.74
CA PHE A 146 7.16 -11.89 1.50
C PHE A 146 7.73 -13.22 0.99
N LYS A 147 7.65 -13.46 -0.32
CA LYS A 147 8.18 -14.67 -0.97
C LYS A 147 9.66 -14.88 -0.64
N GLN A 148 10.49 -13.84 -0.82
CA GLN A 148 11.91 -13.92 -0.52
C GLN A 148 12.19 -14.30 0.96
N ALA A 149 11.41 -13.75 1.88
CA ALA A 149 11.52 -14.07 3.30
C ALA A 149 11.01 -15.49 3.60
N ALA A 150 9.89 -15.88 3.02
CA ALA A 150 9.28 -17.20 3.18
C ALA A 150 10.18 -18.32 2.66
N GLU A 151 10.77 -18.16 1.48
CA GLU A 151 11.72 -19.12 0.91
C GLU A 151 12.98 -19.28 1.76
N LYS A 152 13.49 -18.20 2.39
CA LYS A 152 14.61 -18.28 3.35
C LYS A 152 14.25 -19.07 4.62
N LEU A 153 12.97 -19.09 4.99
CA LEU A 153 12.43 -19.88 6.11
C LEU A 153 12.05 -21.32 5.71
N GLY A 154 12.31 -21.72 4.45
CA GLY A 154 12.03 -23.05 3.92
C GLY A 154 10.56 -23.28 3.56
N MET A 155 9.77 -22.22 3.36
CA MET A 155 8.41 -22.33 2.85
C MET A 155 8.40 -22.29 1.32
N GLU A 156 7.47 -23.03 0.71
CA GLU A 156 7.15 -22.94 -0.71
C GLU A 156 6.16 -21.81 -0.95
N CYS A 157 6.36 -21.02 -2.01
CA CYS A 157 5.44 -19.93 -2.38
C CYS A 157 4.94 -20.11 -3.81
N VAL A 158 3.64 -20.27 -3.97
CA VAL A 158 2.94 -20.17 -5.24
C VAL A 158 2.46 -18.74 -5.39
N VAL A 159 2.82 -18.07 -6.50
CA VAL A 159 2.47 -16.66 -6.73
C VAL A 159 1.56 -16.55 -7.93
N GLU A 160 0.41 -15.95 -7.76
CA GLU A 160 -0.55 -15.69 -8.83
C GLU A 160 -1.05 -14.25 -8.75
N SER A 161 -1.50 -13.71 -9.89
CA SER A 161 -1.97 -12.34 -9.97
C SER A 161 -3.30 -12.26 -10.69
N PHE A 162 -4.19 -11.40 -10.20
CA PHE A 162 -5.49 -11.14 -10.80
C PHE A 162 -5.51 -9.76 -11.52
N PRO A 163 -6.33 -9.61 -12.58
CA PRO A 163 -6.42 -8.34 -13.29
C PRO A 163 -7.19 -7.29 -12.48
N LYS A 164 -6.92 -6.01 -12.77
CA LYS A 164 -7.72 -4.90 -12.21
C LYS A 164 -9.20 -5.08 -12.51
N ASN A 165 -10.05 -4.70 -11.55
CA ASN A 165 -11.52 -4.87 -11.57
C ASN A 165 -11.99 -6.32 -11.53
N ASN A 166 -11.14 -7.26 -11.10
CA ASN A 166 -11.59 -8.63 -10.87
C ASN A 166 -12.63 -8.67 -9.73
N SER A 167 -13.70 -9.41 -9.94
CA SER A 167 -14.76 -9.62 -8.95
C SER A 167 -15.00 -11.08 -8.61
N ASP A 168 -14.37 -12.00 -9.36
CA ASP A 168 -14.49 -13.44 -9.14
C ASP A 168 -13.13 -14.05 -8.82
N PHE A 169 -12.98 -14.53 -7.59
CA PHE A 169 -11.80 -15.17 -7.06
C PHE A 169 -11.92 -16.68 -6.95
N THR A 170 -13.04 -17.25 -7.42
CA THR A 170 -13.37 -18.68 -7.30
C THR A 170 -12.26 -19.59 -7.83
N SER A 171 -11.72 -19.27 -9.01
CA SER A 171 -10.65 -20.06 -9.63
C SER A 171 -9.33 -19.98 -8.83
N TYR A 172 -8.95 -18.78 -8.38
CA TYR A 172 -7.74 -18.56 -7.57
C TYR A 172 -7.80 -19.32 -6.25
N LEU A 173 -8.94 -19.27 -5.57
CA LEU A 173 -9.17 -19.98 -4.31
C LEU A 173 -9.16 -21.51 -4.51
N THR A 174 -9.73 -21.97 -5.61
CA THR A 174 -9.68 -23.39 -6.00
C THR A 174 -8.22 -23.81 -6.29
N THR A 175 -7.45 -22.97 -6.97
CA THR A 175 -6.03 -23.22 -7.23
C THR A 175 -5.25 -23.30 -5.91
N ALA A 176 -5.43 -22.37 -5.00
CA ALA A 176 -4.77 -22.39 -3.68
C ALA A 176 -5.02 -23.71 -2.94
N LYS A 177 -6.27 -24.19 -2.96
CA LYS A 177 -6.65 -25.48 -2.36
C LYS A 177 -6.00 -26.68 -3.06
N ASN A 178 -6.01 -26.69 -4.39
CA ASN A 178 -5.45 -27.79 -5.18
C ASN A 178 -3.92 -27.85 -5.08
N GLU A 179 -3.26 -26.71 -4.94
CA GLU A 179 -1.83 -26.61 -4.67
C GLU A 179 -1.45 -27.11 -3.26
N GLY A 180 -2.43 -27.31 -2.39
CA GLY A 180 -2.20 -27.71 -1.01
C GLY A 180 -1.56 -26.62 -0.17
N ALA A 181 -1.92 -25.38 -0.41
CA ALA A 181 -1.45 -24.26 0.39
C ALA A 181 -2.01 -24.33 1.81
N ASP A 182 -1.20 -23.96 2.79
CA ASP A 182 -1.59 -23.87 4.20
C ASP A 182 -2.17 -22.51 4.54
N VAL A 183 -1.76 -21.48 3.80
CA VAL A 183 -2.10 -20.07 4.01
C VAL A 183 -2.28 -19.37 2.68
N ILE A 184 -3.26 -18.47 2.58
CA ILE A 184 -3.38 -17.51 1.48
C ILE A 184 -2.83 -16.17 1.97
N PHE A 185 -1.79 -15.64 1.31
CA PHE A 185 -1.31 -14.29 1.53
C PHE A 185 -1.82 -13.37 0.43
N ALA A 186 -2.66 -12.40 0.80
CA ALA A 186 -3.29 -11.49 -0.14
C ALA A 186 -3.08 -10.02 0.27
N PRO A 187 -1.91 -9.43 -0.06
CA PRO A 187 -1.63 -8.02 0.21
C PRO A 187 -2.32 -7.13 -0.83
N THR A 188 -3.62 -7.01 -0.74
CA THR A 188 -4.42 -6.29 -1.74
C THR A 188 -5.40 -5.33 -1.08
N SER A 189 -5.98 -4.41 -1.87
CA SER A 189 -6.88 -3.40 -1.33
C SER A 189 -8.08 -4.02 -0.62
N ILE A 190 -8.63 -3.32 0.37
CA ILE A 190 -9.77 -3.75 1.20
C ILE A 190 -10.93 -4.29 0.34
N SER A 191 -11.21 -3.65 -0.80
CA SER A 191 -12.30 -4.06 -1.68
C SER A 191 -12.10 -5.46 -2.29
N TYR A 192 -10.88 -5.82 -2.64
CA TYR A 192 -10.56 -7.18 -3.11
C TYR A 192 -10.45 -8.17 -1.95
N ALA A 193 -9.83 -7.78 -0.85
CA ALA A 193 -9.71 -8.62 0.33
C ALA A 193 -11.09 -9.06 0.84
N GLN A 194 -12.07 -8.16 0.86
CA GLN A 194 -13.44 -8.49 1.21
C GLN A 194 -14.03 -9.57 0.30
N LEU A 195 -13.90 -9.41 -1.03
CA LEU A 195 -14.39 -10.40 -2.00
C LEU A 195 -13.70 -11.77 -1.85
N ILE A 196 -12.38 -11.75 -1.58
CA ILE A 196 -11.61 -12.99 -1.35
C ILE A 196 -12.14 -13.71 -0.11
N VAL A 197 -12.34 -13.00 1.00
CA VAL A 197 -12.86 -13.58 2.25
C VAL A 197 -14.27 -14.14 2.06
N GLU A 198 -15.16 -13.37 1.43
CA GLU A 198 -16.55 -13.78 1.18
C GLU A 198 -16.62 -15.04 0.30
N GLN A 199 -15.82 -15.07 -0.78
CA GLN A 199 -15.80 -16.21 -1.70
C GLN A 199 -15.08 -17.43 -1.13
N ALA A 200 -14.05 -17.25 -0.33
CA ALA A 200 -13.39 -18.34 0.42
C ALA A 200 -14.38 -19.01 1.37
N ALA A 201 -15.12 -18.21 2.14
CA ALA A 201 -16.16 -18.73 3.04
C ALA A 201 -17.28 -19.48 2.27
N ALA A 202 -17.71 -18.93 1.14
CA ALA A 202 -18.73 -19.57 0.28
C ALA A 202 -18.29 -20.93 -0.30
N GLN A 203 -16.96 -21.12 -0.51
CA GLN A 203 -16.37 -22.38 -0.98
C GLN A 203 -15.99 -23.35 0.16
N GLY A 204 -16.21 -22.98 1.42
CA GLY A 204 -15.78 -23.78 2.56
C GLY A 204 -14.25 -23.92 2.63
N ILE A 205 -13.52 -22.88 2.32
CA ILE A 205 -12.07 -22.83 2.43
C ILE A 205 -11.72 -22.33 3.82
N ASP A 206 -11.10 -23.21 4.62
CA ASP A 206 -10.72 -22.94 6.02
C ASP A 206 -9.25 -22.48 6.18
N MET A 207 -8.52 -22.31 5.05
CA MET A 207 -7.14 -21.80 5.11
C MET A 207 -7.11 -20.40 5.71
N PRO A 208 -6.19 -20.12 6.65
CA PRO A 208 -5.96 -18.77 7.13
C PRO A 208 -5.67 -17.81 5.97
N LEU A 209 -6.29 -16.63 6.02
CA LEU A 209 -6.02 -15.54 5.09
C LEU A 209 -5.15 -14.51 5.80
N LEU A 210 -3.93 -14.36 5.32
CA LEU A 210 -2.97 -13.39 5.82
C LEU A 210 -3.09 -12.12 4.97
N ALA A 211 -3.51 -11.04 5.59
CA ALA A 211 -3.63 -9.72 4.97
C ALA A 211 -2.37 -8.88 5.24
N SER A 212 -2.38 -7.65 4.77
CA SER A 212 -1.34 -6.66 4.97
C SER A 212 -1.88 -5.43 5.70
N ASP A 213 -1.19 -4.30 5.64
CA ASP A 213 -1.55 -3.04 6.28
C ASP A 213 -2.60 -2.21 5.50
N THR A 214 -3.24 -2.78 4.48
CA THR A 214 -4.28 -2.13 3.65
C THR A 214 -5.68 -2.36 4.15
#